data_70325bf19c5c7ebfcb4b430d0395fe92
#
_entry.id   70325bf19c5c7ebfcb4b430d0395fe92
#
_cell.length_a   1.000
_cell.length_b   1.000
_cell.length_c   1.000
_cell.angle_alpha   90.00
_cell.angle_beta   90.00
_cell.angle_gamma   90.00
#
_symmetry.space_group_name_H-M   'P 1'
#
loop_
_entity.id
_entity.type
_entity.pdbx_description
1 polymer ?
#
loop_
_entity_poly.entity_id
_entity_poly.type
_entity_poly.pdbx_seq_one_letter_code
_entity_poly.pdbx_strand_id
1 'polypeptide(L)'
;MRKNKAKEIIKNGKAVINGWLQIPSTVSAETMAQQGWDSLTIDMQHGLVDYTNAMPMMQVISATEVVPLARVNWNEPGQIMKILDAGCYGIICPMVSNRKEAERFVQACKYPPHGYRSFGPMRGLIYGGPDYVDHANDEILKMAMIETKEALENLDEIMSTPGLDGIYIGPADLSLAIGEKPGFDKDEDTKAYSEILLSLIHISEPTRLDH
;
A
#
# COMPACT_ATOMS: atom_id res chain seq x y z
N MET A 1 15.41 13.58 2.26
CA MET A 1 14.24 13.07 1.53
C MET A 1 12.96 13.63 2.12
N ARG A 2 11.95 13.96 1.30
CA ARG A 2 10.61 14.32 1.76
C ARG A 2 10.04 13.17 2.60
N LYS A 3 9.49 13.48 3.78
CA LYS A 3 8.91 12.48 4.69
C LYS A 3 7.58 11.96 4.20
N ASN A 4 7.31 10.68 4.46
CA ASN A 4 6.02 10.08 4.19
C ASN A 4 5.06 10.40 5.36
N LYS A 5 4.26 11.45 5.20
CA LYS A 5 3.32 11.91 6.24
C LYS A 5 2.30 10.84 6.65
N ALA A 6 1.81 10.04 5.69
CA ALA A 6 0.90 8.95 5.99
C ALA A 6 1.56 7.91 6.91
N LYS A 7 2.82 7.55 6.62
CA LYS A 7 3.59 6.62 7.46
C LYS A 7 3.90 7.20 8.84
N GLU A 8 4.16 8.50 8.94
CA GLU A 8 4.34 9.18 10.24
C GLU A 8 3.05 9.18 11.07
N ILE A 9 1.90 9.45 10.46
CA ILE A 9 0.59 9.40 11.13
C ILE A 9 0.33 8.02 11.71
N ILE A 10 0.55 6.96 10.91
CA ILE A 10 0.40 5.55 11.33
C ILE A 10 1.35 5.22 12.50
N LYS A 11 2.64 5.58 12.39
CA LYS A 11 3.62 5.35 13.45
C LYS A 11 3.28 6.04 14.78
N ASN A 12 2.53 7.14 14.71
CA ASN A 12 2.03 7.86 15.88
C ASN A 12 0.71 7.31 16.42
N GLY A 13 0.26 6.15 15.95
CA GLY A 13 -0.99 5.49 16.36
C GLY A 13 -2.26 6.23 15.94
N LYS A 14 -2.18 7.05 14.88
CA LYS A 14 -3.31 7.82 14.36
C LYS A 14 -3.81 7.23 13.04
N ALA A 15 -5.10 7.44 12.74
CA ALA A 15 -5.71 7.02 11.49
C ALA A 15 -5.30 7.94 10.32
N VAL A 16 -5.09 7.34 9.15
CA VAL A 16 -4.89 8.02 7.87
C VAL A 16 -6.17 7.96 7.07
N ILE A 17 -6.61 9.10 6.54
CA ILE A 17 -7.74 9.17 5.61
C ILE A 17 -7.20 9.14 4.19
N ASN A 18 -7.55 8.07 3.46
CA ASN A 18 -7.08 7.83 2.09
C ASN A 18 -8.22 7.96 1.08
N GLY A 19 -8.03 8.76 0.04
CA GLY A 19 -8.93 8.83 -1.11
C GLY A 19 -8.50 7.86 -2.22
N TRP A 20 -9.46 7.44 -3.06
CA TRP A 20 -9.24 6.42 -4.10
C TRP A 20 -9.52 6.96 -5.50
N LEU A 21 -8.59 6.75 -6.44
CA LEU A 21 -8.63 7.30 -7.80
C LEU A 21 -8.66 6.17 -8.82
N GLN A 22 -9.79 6.04 -9.53
CA GLN A 22 -10.02 5.04 -10.59
C GLN A 22 -10.16 5.63 -11.99
N ILE A 23 -10.33 6.97 -12.08
CA ILE A 23 -10.52 7.69 -13.33
C ILE A 23 -9.17 8.21 -13.81
N PRO A 24 -8.75 7.93 -15.05
CA PRO A 24 -7.47 8.35 -15.60
C PRO A 24 -7.47 9.84 -15.99
N SER A 25 -7.60 10.72 -15.00
CA SER A 25 -7.70 12.16 -15.20
C SER A 25 -6.82 12.93 -14.21
N THR A 26 -5.91 13.73 -14.72
CA THR A 26 -5.08 14.63 -13.91
C THR A 26 -5.93 15.69 -13.21
N VAL A 27 -6.98 16.22 -13.87
CA VAL A 27 -7.89 17.20 -13.27
C VAL A 27 -8.65 16.59 -12.07
N SER A 28 -9.12 15.34 -12.22
CA SER A 28 -9.75 14.64 -11.10
C SER A 28 -8.77 14.42 -9.93
N ALA A 29 -7.55 13.99 -10.23
CA ALA A 29 -6.51 13.79 -9.21
C ALA A 29 -6.12 15.11 -8.50
N GLU A 30 -5.97 16.20 -9.26
CA GLU A 30 -5.67 17.53 -8.72
C GLU A 30 -6.80 18.02 -7.82
N THR A 31 -8.07 17.90 -8.26
CA THR A 31 -9.25 18.29 -7.48
C THR A 31 -9.30 17.50 -6.17
N MET A 32 -9.11 16.19 -6.23
CA MET A 32 -9.09 15.33 -5.04
C MET A 32 -7.94 15.70 -4.10
N ALA A 33 -6.77 16.02 -4.62
CA ALA A 33 -5.61 16.40 -3.79
C ALA A 33 -5.79 17.68 -2.97
N GLN A 34 -6.83 18.50 -3.29
CA GLN A 34 -7.18 19.71 -2.55
C GLN A 34 -8.28 19.50 -1.47
N GLN A 35 -8.76 18.24 -1.28
CA GLN A 35 -9.90 17.96 -0.40
C GLN A 35 -9.52 17.56 1.03
N GLY A 36 -8.23 17.64 1.41
CA GLY A 36 -7.81 17.40 2.80
C GLY A 36 -7.54 15.92 3.11
N TRP A 37 -7.29 15.08 2.10
CA TRP A 37 -6.82 13.71 2.28
C TRP A 37 -5.40 13.67 2.84
N ASP A 38 -5.07 12.69 3.67
CA ASP A 38 -3.69 12.41 4.06
C ASP A 38 -2.91 11.72 2.93
N SER A 39 -3.61 10.87 2.17
CA SER A 39 -3.06 10.16 1.03
C SER A 39 -4.09 9.94 -0.07
N LEU A 40 -3.63 9.73 -1.31
CA LEU A 40 -4.46 9.35 -2.44
C LEU A 40 -3.85 8.13 -3.12
N THR A 41 -4.67 7.08 -3.27
CA THR A 41 -4.28 5.85 -3.96
C THR A 41 -4.76 5.86 -5.41
N ILE A 42 -3.83 5.75 -6.35
CA ILE A 42 -4.12 5.52 -7.75
C ILE A 42 -4.31 4.02 -7.95
N ASP A 43 -5.50 3.64 -8.41
CA ASP A 43 -5.87 2.25 -8.62
C ASP A 43 -5.49 1.78 -10.03
N MET A 44 -4.37 1.06 -10.13
CA MET A 44 -3.90 0.50 -11.39
C MET A 44 -4.37 -0.94 -11.61
N GLN A 45 -5.06 -1.56 -10.62
CA GLN A 45 -5.59 -2.92 -10.73
C GLN A 45 -6.97 -2.93 -11.38
N HIS A 46 -7.92 -2.24 -10.78
CA HIS A 46 -9.33 -2.21 -11.24
C HIS A 46 -9.78 -0.84 -11.73
N GLY A 47 -8.98 0.21 -11.49
CA GLY A 47 -9.19 1.51 -12.12
C GLY A 47 -8.87 1.46 -13.61
N LEU A 48 -9.39 2.44 -14.34
CA LEU A 48 -9.10 2.60 -15.78
C LEU A 48 -7.72 3.26 -16.01
N VAL A 49 -6.77 3.04 -15.09
CA VAL A 49 -5.49 3.75 -15.00
C VAL A 49 -4.33 2.80 -15.29
N ASP A 50 -3.58 3.11 -16.32
CA ASP A 50 -2.28 2.48 -16.60
C ASP A 50 -1.11 3.39 -16.13
N TYR A 51 0.14 2.95 -16.39
CA TYR A 51 1.32 3.73 -16.01
C TYR A 51 1.36 5.12 -16.68
N THR A 52 0.89 5.23 -17.93
CA THR A 52 0.94 6.49 -18.70
C THR A 52 0.01 7.54 -18.12
N ASN A 53 -1.10 7.11 -17.51
CA ASN A 53 -2.04 7.97 -16.80
C ASN A 53 -1.61 8.20 -15.33
N ALA A 54 -1.12 7.15 -14.66
CA ALA A 54 -0.72 7.23 -13.26
C ALA A 54 0.40 8.24 -13.01
N MET A 55 1.41 8.29 -13.90
CA MET A 55 2.54 9.18 -13.75
C MET A 55 2.14 10.67 -13.71
N PRO A 56 1.37 11.22 -14.68
CA PRO A 56 0.91 12.61 -14.59
C PRO A 56 -0.09 12.85 -13.44
N MET A 57 -0.89 11.87 -13.04
CA MET A 57 -1.72 11.98 -11.84
C MET A 57 -0.85 12.13 -10.58
N MET A 58 0.25 11.36 -10.46
CA MET A 58 1.22 11.55 -9.37
C MET A 58 1.89 12.92 -9.41
N GLN A 59 2.13 13.49 -10.58
CA GLN A 59 2.71 14.84 -10.69
C GLN A 59 1.81 15.89 -10.03
N VAL A 60 0.52 15.88 -10.30
CA VAL A 60 -0.41 16.86 -9.72
C VAL A 60 -0.63 16.63 -8.22
N ILE A 61 -0.71 15.37 -7.76
CA ILE A 61 -0.78 15.06 -6.33
C ILE A 61 0.48 15.55 -5.61
N SER A 62 1.66 15.35 -6.20
CA SER A 62 2.95 15.74 -5.60
C SER A 62 3.16 17.25 -5.47
N ALA A 63 2.32 18.07 -6.11
CA ALA A 63 2.27 19.52 -5.92
C ALA A 63 1.61 19.93 -4.59
N THR A 64 1.00 18.99 -3.88
CA THR A 64 0.35 19.17 -2.57
C THR A 64 1.12 18.45 -1.47
N GLU A 65 0.57 18.48 -0.25
CA GLU A 65 1.10 17.72 0.89
C GLU A 65 0.54 16.29 0.98
N VAL A 66 -0.41 15.94 0.11
CA VAL A 66 -1.04 14.62 0.06
C VAL A 66 -0.03 13.56 -0.43
N VAL A 67 0.02 12.42 0.25
CA VAL A 67 0.96 11.35 -0.08
C VAL A 67 0.45 10.52 -1.25
N PRO A 68 1.17 10.42 -2.39
CA PRO A 68 0.77 9.60 -3.53
C PRO A 68 1.05 8.12 -3.25
N LEU A 69 0.01 7.31 -3.28
CA LEU A 69 0.07 5.85 -3.20
C LEU A 69 -0.43 5.24 -4.52
N ALA A 70 -0.14 3.95 -4.74
CA ALA A 70 -0.69 3.19 -5.84
C ALA A 70 -1.09 1.77 -5.41
N ARG A 71 -2.23 1.29 -5.88
CA ARG A 71 -2.50 -0.14 -5.93
C ARG A 71 -2.02 -0.67 -7.28
N VAL A 72 -1.03 -1.58 -7.25
CA VAL A 72 -0.46 -2.18 -8.46
C VAL A 72 -1.36 -3.28 -9.01
N ASN A 73 -1.17 -3.65 -10.29
CA ASN A 73 -1.98 -4.67 -10.95
C ASN A 73 -1.81 -6.05 -10.32
N TRP A 74 -0.58 -6.37 -9.93
CA TRP A 74 -0.21 -7.65 -9.36
C TRP A 74 1.11 -7.54 -8.59
N ASN A 75 1.50 -8.60 -7.86
CA ASN A 75 2.81 -8.70 -7.22
C ASN A 75 3.91 -8.92 -8.29
N GLU A 76 4.09 -7.94 -9.15
CA GLU A 76 5.06 -7.95 -10.25
C GLU A 76 6.15 -6.91 -10.04
N PRO A 77 7.40 -7.34 -9.76
CA PRO A 77 8.49 -6.43 -9.40
C PRO A 77 8.74 -5.30 -10.39
N GLY A 78 8.65 -5.57 -11.69
CA GLY A 78 8.91 -4.56 -12.72
C GLY A 78 7.89 -3.41 -12.68
N GLN A 79 6.62 -3.70 -12.42
CA GLN A 79 5.58 -2.68 -12.26
C GLN A 79 5.74 -1.90 -10.96
N ILE A 80 6.03 -2.62 -9.86
CA ILE A 80 6.27 -2.02 -8.54
C ILE A 80 7.43 -1.02 -8.62
N MET A 81 8.57 -1.44 -9.15
CA MET A 81 9.75 -0.58 -9.30
C MET A 81 9.45 0.64 -10.16
N LYS A 82 8.74 0.46 -11.28
CA LYS A 82 8.44 1.52 -12.24
C LYS A 82 7.54 2.60 -11.65
N ILE A 83 6.52 2.23 -10.88
CA ILE A 83 5.63 3.22 -10.26
C ILE A 83 6.31 3.94 -9.07
N LEU A 84 7.20 3.27 -8.35
CA LEU A 84 8.05 3.90 -7.35
C LEU A 84 9.01 4.93 -7.97
N ASP A 85 9.56 4.63 -9.14
CA ASP A 85 10.43 5.57 -9.88
C ASP A 85 9.66 6.79 -10.40
N ALA A 86 8.34 6.65 -10.59
CA ALA A 86 7.44 7.76 -10.91
C ALA A 86 7.14 8.68 -9.70
N GLY A 87 7.65 8.36 -8.50
CA GLY A 87 7.48 9.17 -7.29
C GLY A 87 6.35 8.71 -6.37
N CYS A 88 5.87 7.47 -6.52
CA CYS A 88 4.96 6.86 -5.57
C CYS A 88 5.63 6.66 -4.21
N TYR A 89 4.92 6.93 -3.13
CA TYR A 89 5.41 6.83 -1.75
C TYR A 89 4.80 5.68 -0.97
N GLY A 90 3.97 4.87 -1.60
CA GLY A 90 3.49 3.63 -1.01
C GLY A 90 2.75 2.75 -2.01
N ILE A 91 2.91 1.46 -1.81
CA ILE A 91 2.32 0.43 -2.66
C ILE A 91 1.31 -0.39 -1.86
N ILE A 92 0.14 -0.57 -2.44
CA ILE A 92 -0.83 -1.59 -2.04
C ILE A 92 -0.71 -2.73 -3.06
N CYS A 93 -0.27 -3.90 -2.59
CA CYS A 93 -0.03 -5.07 -3.43
C CYS A 93 -1.18 -6.06 -3.29
N PRO A 94 -1.94 -6.34 -4.36
CA PRO A 94 -3.07 -7.28 -4.31
C PRO A 94 -2.61 -8.73 -4.22
N MET A 95 -3.53 -9.62 -3.79
CA MET A 95 -3.43 -11.07 -3.87
C MET A 95 -2.19 -11.67 -3.19
N VAL A 96 -1.76 -11.10 -2.07
CA VAL A 96 -0.66 -11.64 -1.26
C VAL A 96 -1.21 -12.69 -0.32
N SER A 97 -0.90 -13.96 -0.58
CA SER A 97 -1.53 -15.09 0.12
C SER A 97 -0.62 -15.81 1.12
N ASN A 98 0.69 -15.54 1.10
CA ASN A 98 1.65 -16.18 1.99
C ASN A 98 2.89 -15.31 2.23
N ARG A 99 3.71 -15.71 3.21
CA ARG A 99 4.94 -15.00 3.58
C ARG A 99 5.91 -14.82 2.42
N LYS A 100 6.09 -15.83 1.57
CA LYS A 100 7.02 -15.76 0.44
C LYS A 100 6.62 -14.66 -0.56
N GLU A 101 5.33 -14.52 -0.80
CA GLU A 101 4.80 -13.46 -1.67
C GLU A 101 4.95 -12.08 -1.01
N ALA A 102 4.71 -11.98 0.30
CA ALA A 102 4.95 -10.76 1.05
C ALA A 102 6.43 -10.34 1.04
N GLU A 103 7.35 -11.28 1.23
CA GLU A 103 8.79 -11.03 1.13
C GLU A 103 9.21 -10.59 -0.27
N ARG A 104 8.69 -11.25 -1.32
CA ARG A 104 8.93 -10.85 -2.72
C ARG A 104 8.48 -9.41 -2.97
N PHE A 105 7.30 -9.05 -2.50
CA PHE A 105 6.76 -7.71 -2.59
C PHE A 105 7.64 -6.67 -1.87
N VAL A 106 7.95 -6.92 -0.60
CA VAL A 106 8.80 -6.03 0.20
C VAL A 106 10.15 -5.80 -0.44
N GLN A 107 10.79 -6.87 -0.93
CA GLN A 107 12.10 -6.82 -1.58
C GLN A 107 12.06 -6.06 -2.91
N ALA A 108 10.95 -6.13 -3.67
CA ALA A 108 10.75 -5.34 -4.88
C ALA A 108 10.68 -3.83 -4.60
N CYS A 109 10.23 -3.45 -3.40
CA CYS A 109 10.15 -2.04 -2.98
C CYS A 109 11.48 -1.49 -2.45
N LYS A 110 12.43 -2.34 -2.07
CA LYS A 110 13.67 -1.95 -1.39
C LYS A 110 14.90 -2.05 -2.29
N TYR A 111 15.79 -1.07 -2.16
CA TYR A 111 17.12 -1.13 -2.77
C TYR A 111 18.03 -2.13 -2.05
N PRO A 112 19.04 -2.71 -2.77
CA PRO A 112 20.08 -3.51 -2.12
C PRO A 112 20.77 -2.76 -0.97
N PRO A 113 21.24 -3.47 0.08
CA PRO A 113 21.22 -4.93 0.25
C PRO A 113 19.92 -5.49 0.83
N HIS A 114 18.90 -4.64 1.09
CA HIS A 114 17.65 -5.00 1.75
C HIS A 114 16.55 -5.50 0.81
N GLY A 115 16.78 -5.43 -0.49
CA GLY A 115 15.90 -5.89 -1.55
C GLY A 115 16.64 -5.94 -2.88
N TYR A 116 15.86 -5.99 -3.98
CA TYR A 116 16.40 -6.07 -5.34
C TYR A 116 15.82 -5.02 -6.29
N ARG A 117 15.24 -3.92 -5.75
CA ARG A 117 14.77 -2.80 -6.57
C ARG A 117 15.94 -2.25 -7.39
N SER A 118 15.75 -2.17 -8.72
CA SER A 118 16.73 -1.53 -9.61
C SER A 118 16.76 -0.02 -9.39
N PHE A 119 17.95 0.58 -9.47
CA PHE A 119 18.14 2.01 -9.29
C PHE A 119 17.86 2.78 -10.59
N GLY A 120 16.89 3.68 -10.55
CA GLY A 120 16.52 4.57 -11.66
C GLY A 120 15.39 5.54 -11.28
N PRO A 121 15.39 6.13 -10.05
CA PRO A 121 14.24 6.84 -9.52
C PRO A 121 14.16 8.29 -10.05
N MET A 122 14.00 8.48 -11.36
CA MET A 122 14.01 9.83 -11.96
C MET A 122 13.04 10.80 -11.25
N ARG A 123 11.75 10.47 -11.16
CA ARG A 123 10.80 11.30 -10.43
C ARG A 123 10.86 11.12 -8.91
N GLY A 124 11.29 9.95 -8.45
CA GLY A 124 11.59 9.73 -7.04
C GLY A 124 12.58 10.77 -6.50
N LEU A 125 13.64 11.09 -7.25
CA LEU A 125 14.60 12.15 -6.90
C LEU A 125 13.99 13.56 -6.96
N ILE A 126 13.14 13.85 -7.95
CA ILE A 126 12.49 15.16 -8.07
C ILE A 126 11.52 15.40 -6.91
N TYR A 127 10.71 14.41 -6.58
CA TYR A 127 9.69 14.51 -5.52
C TYR A 127 10.28 14.31 -4.13
N GLY A 128 11.13 13.29 -3.97
CA GLY A 128 11.69 12.89 -2.69
C GLY A 128 12.91 13.66 -2.25
N GLY A 129 13.67 14.22 -3.19
CA GLY A 129 14.92 14.95 -2.91
C GLY A 129 16.17 14.15 -3.29
N PRO A 130 17.34 14.82 -3.29
CA PRO A 130 18.60 14.24 -3.78
C PRO A 130 19.11 13.06 -2.95
N ASP A 131 18.72 12.96 -1.70
CA ASP A 131 19.01 11.88 -0.74
C ASP A 131 17.96 10.77 -0.74
N TYR A 132 17.14 10.68 -1.80
CA TYR A 132 16.04 9.72 -1.91
C TYR A 132 16.48 8.27 -1.69
N VAL A 133 17.61 7.85 -2.28
CA VAL A 133 18.08 6.46 -2.20
C VAL A 133 18.46 6.05 -0.78
N ASP A 134 18.97 6.98 0.02
CA ASP A 134 19.43 6.72 1.38
C ASP A 134 18.26 6.43 2.35
N HIS A 135 17.07 6.92 2.00
CA HIS A 135 15.89 6.87 2.87
C HIS A 135 14.69 6.11 2.28
N ALA A 136 14.67 5.83 0.97
CA ALA A 136 13.53 5.23 0.28
C ALA A 136 13.10 3.90 0.89
N ASN A 137 14.04 3.06 1.33
CA ASN A 137 13.75 1.77 1.96
C ASN A 137 12.87 1.90 3.22
N ASP A 138 12.99 3.02 3.94
CA ASP A 138 12.27 3.30 5.18
C ASP A 138 11.02 4.16 4.95
N GLU A 139 11.04 5.08 3.99
CA GLU A 139 9.94 6.01 3.75
C GLU A 139 8.82 5.40 2.89
N ILE A 140 9.12 4.49 1.97
CA ILE A 140 8.09 3.84 1.14
C ILE A 140 7.18 2.98 2.02
N LEU A 141 5.86 3.23 1.98
CA LEU A 141 4.84 2.43 2.65
C LEU A 141 4.55 1.17 1.84
N LYS A 142 4.53 0.01 2.49
CA LYS A 142 4.31 -1.30 1.87
C LYS A 142 3.16 -2.01 2.55
N MET A 143 2.05 -2.18 1.83
CA MET A 143 0.82 -2.79 2.33
C MET A 143 0.45 -3.99 1.45
N ALA A 144 0.30 -5.17 2.06
CA ALA A 144 -0.18 -6.37 1.39
C ALA A 144 -1.70 -6.48 1.50
N MET A 145 -2.40 -6.79 0.39
CA MET A 145 -3.84 -7.03 0.46
C MET A 145 -4.12 -8.46 0.92
N ILE A 146 -5.00 -8.55 1.91
CA ILE A 146 -5.57 -9.79 2.43
C ILE A 146 -6.96 -9.95 1.85
N GLU A 147 -7.08 -10.84 0.87
CA GLU A 147 -8.28 -10.98 0.05
C GLU A 147 -8.51 -12.41 -0.47
N THR A 148 -7.71 -13.37 0.03
CA THR A 148 -7.86 -14.79 -0.30
C THR A 148 -8.03 -15.62 0.97
N LYS A 149 -8.64 -16.81 0.84
CA LYS A 149 -8.73 -17.75 1.97
C LYS A 149 -7.34 -18.15 2.49
N GLU A 150 -6.39 -18.40 1.57
CA GLU A 150 -5.01 -18.72 1.92
C GLU A 150 -4.35 -17.58 2.70
N ALA A 151 -4.63 -16.31 2.32
CA ALA A 151 -4.09 -15.15 3.04
C ALA A 151 -4.61 -15.07 4.49
N LEU A 152 -5.88 -15.43 4.72
CA LEU A 152 -6.45 -15.51 6.08
C LEU A 152 -5.77 -16.60 6.90
N GLU A 153 -5.57 -17.78 6.33
CA GLU A 153 -4.91 -18.90 6.99
C GLU A 153 -3.44 -18.59 7.34
N ASN A 154 -2.77 -17.73 6.55
CA ASN A 154 -1.37 -17.33 6.72
C ASN A 154 -1.19 -15.90 7.26
N LEU A 155 -2.24 -15.31 7.85
CA LEU A 155 -2.24 -13.89 8.22
C LEU A 155 -1.06 -13.50 9.12
N ASP A 156 -0.79 -14.29 10.16
CA ASP A 156 0.30 -14.04 11.11
C ASP A 156 1.69 -14.09 10.43
N GLU A 157 1.87 -15.03 9.51
CA GLU A 157 3.11 -15.15 8.73
C GLU A 157 3.32 -13.97 7.79
N ILE A 158 2.25 -13.51 7.12
CA ILE A 158 2.28 -12.34 6.26
C ILE A 158 2.62 -11.10 7.08
N MET A 159 1.90 -10.87 8.18
CA MET A 159 2.06 -9.68 9.02
C MET A 159 3.43 -9.61 9.70
N SER A 160 4.03 -10.76 10.04
CA SER A 160 5.37 -10.83 10.61
C SER A 160 6.50 -10.70 9.58
N THR A 161 6.18 -10.43 8.30
CA THR A 161 7.18 -10.27 7.24
C THR A 161 8.04 -9.02 7.49
N PRO A 162 9.37 -9.15 7.60
CA PRO A 162 10.25 -8.02 7.88
C PRO A 162 10.17 -6.94 6.80
N GLY A 163 9.80 -5.74 7.20
CA GLY A 163 9.72 -4.57 6.32
C GLY A 163 8.39 -4.40 5.60
N LEU A 164 7.40 -5.25 5.85
CA LEU A 164 6.00 -4.95 5.57
C LEU A 164 5.54 -3.90 6.60
N ASP A 165 4.80 -2.90 6.16
CA ASP A 165 4.35 -1.80 7.03
C ASP A 165 2.91 -2.01 7.53
N GLY A 166 2.14 -2.86 6.86
CA GLY A 166 0.77 -3.17 7.23
C GLY A 166 0.06 -4.03 6.18
N ILE A 167 -1.21 -4.27 6.43
CA ILE A 167 -2.10 -4.97 5.50
C ILE A 167 -3.23 -4.05 5.03
N TYR A 168 -3.82 -4.39 3.90
CA TYR A 168 -5.02 -3.79 3.35
C TYR A 168 -6.06 -4.90 3.14
N ILE A 169 -7.26 -4.73 3.66
CA ILE A 169 -8.32 -5.74 3.51
C ILE A 169 -9.05 -5.49 2.20
N GLY A 170 -9.12 -6.51 1.33
CA GLY A 170 -9.88 -6.50 0.08
C GLY A 170 -11.25 -7.18 0.27
N PRO A 171 -12.31 -6.42 0.65
CA PRO A 171 -13.57 -7.01 1.10
C PRO A 171 -14.29 -7.83 0.04
N ALA A 172 -14.31 -7.37 -1.21
CA ALA A 172 -15.05 -8.04 -2.27
C ALA A 172 -14.46 -9.40 -2.63
N ASP A 173 -13.14 -9.46 -2.85
CA ASP A 173 -12.46 -10.72 -3.15
C ASP A 173 -12.43 -11.66 -1.95
N LEU A 174 -12.30 -11.13 -0.75
CA LEU A 174 -12.33 -11.91 0.48
C LEU A 174 -13.69 -12.60 0.66
N SER A 175 -14.79 -11.88 0.45
CA SER A 175 -16.15 -12.47 0.51
C SER A 175 -16.30 -13.60 -0.49
N LEU A 176 -15.84 -13.40 -1.74
CA LEU A 176 -15.83 -14.47 -2.75
C LEU A 176 -14.98 -15.68 -2.33
N ALA A 177 -13.80 -15.42 -1.74
CA ALA A 177 -12.87 -16.46 -1.33
C ALA A 177 -13.42 -17.36 -0.20
N ILE A 178 -14.30 -16.83 0.64
CA ILE A 178 -14.98 -17.59 1.71
C ILE A 178 -16.35 -18.16 1.27
N GLY A 179 -16.74 -18.00 -0.01
CA GLY A 179 -17.95 -18.55 -0.59
C GLY A 179 -19.19 -17.68 -0.45
N GLU A 180 -19.01 -16.41 -0.12
CA GLU A 180 -20.09 -15.43 0.02
C GLU A 180 -20.22 -14.54 -1.23
N LYS A 181 -21.34 -13.80 -1.33
CA LYS A 181 -21.50 -12.81 -2.39
C LYS A 181 -20.76 -11.52 -2.00
N PRO A 182 -20.05 -10.88 -2.94
CA PRO A 182 -19.43 -9.61 -2.65
C PRO A 182 -20.49 -8.57 -2.28
N GLY A 183 -20.34 -7.96 -1.13
CA GLY A 183 -21.29 -6.97 -0.61
C GLY A 183 -20.64 -6.15 0.49
N PHE A 184 -20.96 -4.86 0.52
CA PHE A 184 -20.39 -3.93 1.52
C PHE A 184 -21.25 -3.78 2.78
N ASP A 185 -22.46 -4.40 2.83
CA ASP A 185 -23.51 -4.09 3.80
C ASP A 185 -24.15 -5.30 4.49
N LYS A 186 -23.48 -6.45 4.61
CA LYS A 186 -24.06 -7.61 5.28
C LYS A 186 -23.44 -7.89 6.64
N ASP A 187 -24.29 -8.22 7.61
CA ASP A 187 -23.88 -8.64 8.97
C ASP A 187 -22.90 -9.85 8.96
N GLU A 188 -22.89 -10.65 7.90
CA GLU A 188 -22.03 -11.81 7.71
C GLU A 188 -20.61 -11.42 7.26
N ASP A 189 -20.46 -10.37 6.45
CA ASP A 189 -19.15 -9.79 6.10
C ASP A 189 -18.43 -9.29 7.36
N THR A 190 -19.20 -8.85 8.36
CA THR A 190 -18.72 -8.37 9.65
C THR A 190 -17.97 -9.47 10.43
N LYS A 191 -18.27 -10.76 10.22
CA LYS A 191 -17.61 -11.84 10.93
C LYS A 191 -16.19 -12.08 10.44
N ALA A 192 -15.98 -12.16 9.11
CA ALA A 192 -14.65 -12.30 8.53
C ALA A 192 -13.78 -11.08 8.84
N TYR A 193 -14.35 -9.87 8.78
CA TYR A 193 -13.68 -8.64 9.21
C TYR A 193 -13.36 -8.64 10.70
N SER A 194 -14.28 -9.11 11.53
CA SER A 194 -14.05 -9.21 12.97
C SER A 194 -12.94 -10.19 13.31
N GLU A 195 -12.85 -11.31 12.61
CA GLU A 195 -11.76 -12.28 12.76
C GLU A 195 -10.40 -11.67 12.37
N ILE A 196 -10.34 -10.92 11.25
CA ILE A 196 -9.13 -10.20 10.84
C ILE A 196 -8.76 -9.14 11.88
N LEU A 197 -9.73 -8.33 12.31
CA LEU A 197 -9.50 -7.27 13.31
C LEU A 197 -9.06 -7.84 14.65
N LEU A 198 -9.62 -8.97 15.08
CA LEU A 198 -9.21 -9.66 16.31
C LEU A 198 -7.79 -10.21 16.21
N SER A 199 -7.40 -10.79 15.07
CA SER A 199 -6.01 -11.19 14.81
C SER A 199 -5.07 -10.00 14.87
N LEU A 200 -5.45 -8.87 14.26
CA LEU A 200 -4.67 -7.62 14.29
C LEU A 200 -4.46 -7.08 15.70
N ILE A 201 -5.47 -7.14 16.56
CA ILE A 201 -5.38 -6.70 17.97
C ILE A 201 -4.40 -7.59 18.74
N HIS A 202 -4.42 -8.90 18.52
CA HIS A 202 -3.50 -9.83 19.21
C HIS A 202 -2.05 -9.67 18.80
N ILE A 203 -1.77 -9.26 17.55
CA ILE A 203 -0.39 -9.09 17.06
C ILE A 203 0.16 -7.69 17.41
N SER A 204 -0.70 -6.69 17.54
CA SER A 204 -0.29 -5.32 17.87
C SER A 204 -0.12 -5.05 19.38
N GLU A 205 -0.50 -5.97 20.26
CA GLU A 205 -0.13 -5.87 21.67
C GLU A 205 1.37 -6.16 21.82
N PRO A 206 2.19 -5.18 22.27
CA PRO A 206 3.56 -5.48 22.60
C PRO A 206 3.52 -6.51 23.74
N THR A 207 4.14 -7.68 23.54
CA THR A 207 4.43 -8.61 24.60
C THR A 207 5.08 -7.81 25.73
N ARG A 208 4.34 -7.50 26.80
CA ARG A 208 4.92 -7.05 28.05
C ARG A 208 5.83 -8.19 28.51
N LEU A 209 7.12 -8.00 28.27
CA LEU A 209 8.13 -8.73 29.01
C LEU A 209 8.08 -8.16 30.43
N ASP A 210 7.31 -8.80 31.29
CA ASP A 210 7.38 -8.59 32.70
C ASP A 210 8.78 -9.05 33.16
N HIS A 211 9.61 -8.08 33.53
CA HIS A 211 10.85 -8.25 34.25
C HIS A 211 10.62 -7.92 35.72
#